data_55b93ed4b00f672763e623a285673497
#
_entry.id   55b93ed4b00f672763e623a285673497
#
_cell.length_a   1.000
_cell.length_b   1.000
_cell.length_c   1.000
_cell.angle_alpha   90.00
_cell.angle_beta   90.00
_cell.angle_gamma   90.00
#
_symmetry.space_group_name_H-M   'P 1'
#
loop_
_entity.id
_entity.type
_entity.pdbx_description
1 polymer ?
#
loop_
_entity_poly.entity_id
_entity_poly.type
_entity_poly.pdbx_seq_one_letter_code
_entity_poly.pdbx_strand_id
1 'polypeptide(L)'
;MIDQYFIKIFKPFLELVASPFYKFGVNANYISLLGLSLSFLSFYLILKDLNNIALFVFLLGRILDGVDGIIANKTRITEFGGFIDIVFDFISYSLVPLAFILNDNSNAIFGSILLATFFGTSSAFFGIAIFENNKFIKRNPEKSFYHVGGFMGGAITIFFLSLMFIFPEKFNLIALIFSVLCILGTIERIFYAYIILDSD
;
A
#
# COMPACT_ATOMS: atom_id res chain seq x y z
N MET A 1 10.22 1.23 -9.86
CA MET A 1 10.31 2.23 -10.96
C MET A 1 8.99 2.98 -11.17
N ILE A 2 7.86 2.29 -11.34
CA ILE A 2 6.54 2.91 -11.60
C ILE A 2 6.14 3.85 -10.45
N ASP A 3 6.23 3.40 -9.19
CA ASP A 3 5.91 4.21 -8.01
C ASP A 3 6.69 5.52 -7.93
N GLN A 4 7.98 5.51 -8.29
CA GLN A 4 8.81 6.74 -8.27
C GLN A 4 8.33 7.80 -9.27
N TYR A 5 7.81 7.39 -10.44
CA TYR A 5 7.20 8.29 -11.40
C TYR A 5 5.88 8.87 -10.88
N PHE A 6 5.02 8.02 -10.30
CA PHE A 6 3.78 8.47 -9.70
C PHE A 6 4.04 9.45 -8.54
N ILE A 7 4.93 9.12 -7.61
CA ILE A 7 5.32 10.02 -6.52
C ILE A 7 5.81 11.36 -7.08
N LYS A 8 6.67 11.35 -8.10
CA LYS A 8 7.21 12.59 -8.67
C LYS A 8 6.13 13.48 -9.31
N ILE A 9 5.14 12.87 -9.97
CA ILE A 9 4.02 13.61 -10.62
C ILE A 9 3.07 14.17 -9.56
N PHE A 10 2.71 13.38 -8.55
CA PHE A 10 1.74 13.79 -7.52
C PHE A 10 2.36 14.64 -6.40
N LYS A 11 3.69 14.64 -6.24
CA LYS A 11 4.39 15.35 -5.18
C LYS A 11 3.98 16.83 -5.06
N PRO A 12 3.89 17.65 -6.12
CA PRO A 12 3.49 19.06 -5.99
C PRO A 12 2.08 19.22 -5.42
N PHE A 13 1.14 18.36 -5.86
CA PHE A 13 -0.23 18.35 -5.33
C PHE A 13 -0.26 17.94 -3.86
N LEU A 14 0.44 16.87 -3.50
CA LEU A 14 0.54 16.39 -2.12
C LEU A 14 1.20 17.42 -1.19
N GLU A 15 2.23 18.14 -1.66
CA GLU A 15 2.88 19.23 -0.91
C GLU A 15 1.91 20.39 -0.67
N LEU A 16 1.06 20.73 -1.64
CA LEU A 16 0.03 21.74 -1.48
C LEU A 16 -0.96 21.34 -0.38
N VAL A 17 -1.45 20.11 -0.40
CA VAL A 17 -2.38 19.55 0.60
C VAL A 17 -1.71 19.43 1.97
N ALA A 18 -0.45 19.00 2.04
CA ALA A 18 0.30 18.83 3.29
C ALA A 18 0.65 20.19 3.98
N SER A 19 0.75 21.27 3.18
CA SER A 19 1.25 22.57 3.65
C SER A 19 0.53 23.11 4.90
N PRO A 20 -0.79 23.14 5.00
CA PRO A 20 -1.45 23.61 6.23
C PRO A 20 -1.12 22.72 7.43
N PHE A 21 -1.10 21.39 7.25
CA PHE A 21 -0.90 20.45 8.36
C PHE A 21 0.46 20.61 9.03
N TYR A 22 1.56 20.64 8.28
CA TYR A 22 2.87 20.79 8.89
C TYR A 22 3.12 22.21 9.44
N LYS A 23 2.48 23.27 8.86
CA LYS A 23 2.54 24.62 9.40
C LYS A 23 1.83 24.75 10.75
N PHE A 24 0.73 24.02 10.95
CA PHE A 24 0.02 23.96 12.23
C PHE A 24 0.59 22.93 13.21
N GLY A 25 1.71 22.26 12.87
CA GLY A 25 2.36 21.28 13.74
C GLY A 25 1.59 19.98 13.91
N VAL A 26 0.73 19.61 12.95
CA VAL A 26 -0.01 18.35 12.98
C VAL A 26 0.97 17.20 12.82
N ASN A 27 0.88 16.19 13.70
CA ASN A 27 1.73 15.01 13.64
C ASN A 27 1.29 14.10 12.46
N ALA A 28 2.26 13.63 11.67
CA ALA A 28 2.03 12.74 10.54
C ALA A 28 1.20 11.50 10.92
N ASN A 29 1.44 10.90 12.08
CA ASN A 29 0.75 9.69 12.53
C ASN A 29 -0.77 9.88 12.69
N TYR A 30 -1.25 11.10 12.97
CA TYR A 30 -2.70 11.37 12.99
C TYR A 30 -3.30 11.35 11.59
N ILE A 31 -2.53 11.78 10.60
CA ILE A 31 -2.96 11.76 9.19
C ILE A 31 -2.99 10.31 8.68
N SER A 32 -1.98 9.51 9.03
CA SER A 32 -1.98 8.05 8.72
C SER A 32 -3.19 7.36 9.34
N LEU A 33 -3.52 7.67 10.61
CA LEU A 33 -4.70 7.09 11.29
C LEU A 33 -6.01 7.53 10.61
N LEU A 34 -6.10 8.79 10.17
CA LEU A 34 -7.25 9.29 9.43
C LEU A 34 -7.39 8.56 8.09
N GLY A 35 -6.28 8.33 7.36
CA GLY A 35 -6.26 7.56 6.13
C GLY A 35 -6.76 6.13 6.32
N LEU A 36 -6.32 5.46 7.39
CA LEU A 36 -6.84 4.13 7.77
C LEU A 36 -8.33 4.17 8.10
N SER A 37 -8.79 5.20 8.83
CA SER A 37 -10.21 5.36 9.17
C SER A 37 -11.08 5.51 7.93
N LEU A 38 -10.60 6.22 6.90
CA LEU A 38 -11.26 6.32 5.60
C LEU A 38 -11.29 4.97 4.88
N SER A 39 -10.28 4.12 5.03
CA SER A 39 -10.29 2.77 4.46
C SER A 39 -11.37 1.89 5.10
N PHE A 40 -11.59 1.99 6.41
CA PHE A 40 -12.72 1.33 7.08
C PHE A 40 -14.09 1.90 6.66
N LEU A 41 -14.17 3.22 6.44
CA LEU A 41 -15.39 3.82 5.90
C LEU A 41 -15.67 3.32 4.48
N SER A 42 -14.64 3.24 3.63
CA SER A 42 -14.76 2.68 2.27
C SER A 42 -15.23 1.22 2.32
N PHE A 43 -14.64 0.40 3.19
CA PHE A 43 -15.09 -0.98 3.45
C PHE A 43 -16.59 -1.03 3.77
N TYR A 44 -17.06 -0.21 4.71
CA TYR A 44 -18.47 -0.15 5.08
C TYR A 44 -19.37 0.27 3.90
N LEU A 45 -18.92 1.21 3.07
CA LEU A 45 -19.67 1.68 1.91
C LEU A 45 -19.79 0.61 0.81
N ILE A 46 -18.76 -0.24 0.62
CA ILE A 46 -18.86 -1.41 -0.28
C ILE A 46 -19.97 -2.35 0.20
N LEU A 47 -20.06 -2.63 1.51
CA LEU A 47 -21.12 -3.48 2.08
C LEU A 47 -22.53 -2.88 1.91
N LYS A 48 -22.64 -1.62 1.50
CA LYS A 48 -23.90 -0.92 1.18
C LYS A 48 -24.12 -0.73 -0.31
N ASP A 49 -23.32 -1.37 -1.18
CA ASP A 49 -23.35 -1.24 -2.64
C ASP A 49 -23.08 0.21 -3.14
N LEU A 50 -22.50 1.05 -2.31
CA LEU A 50 -22.17 2.44 -2.64
C LEU A 50 -20.75 2.55 -3.24
N ASN A 51 -20.45 1.72 -4.25
CA ASN A 51 -19.09 1.53 -4.78
C ASN A 51 -18.42 2.81 -5.28
N ASN A 52 -19.15 3.72 -5.92
CA ASN A 52 -18.58 4.99 -6.40
C ASN A 52 -18.15 5.91 -5.25
N ILE A 53 -18.96 5.97 -4.18
CA ILE A 53 -18.62 6.76 -2.99
C ILE A 53 -17.49 6.07 -2.23
N ALA A 54 -17.51 4.74 -2.14
CA ALA A 54 -16.46 3.95 -1.53
C ALA A 54 -15.10 4.16 -2.22
N LEU A 55 -15.07 4.19 -3.57
CA LEU A 55 -13.87 4.51 -4.35
C LEU A 55 -13.34 5.91 -4.00
N PHE A 56 -14.21 6.92 -3.99
CA PHE A 56 -13.81 8.29 -3.67
C PHE A 56 -13.18 8.35 -2.26
N VAL A 57 -13.81 7.74 -1.27
CA VAL A 57 -13.32 7.69 0.12
C VAL A 57 -12.00 6.91 0.21
N PHE A 58 -11.87 5.78 -0.51
CA PHE A 58 -10.62 5.02 -0.60
C PHE A 58 -9.47 5.86 -1.16
N LEU A 59 -9.70 6.55 -2.28
CA LEU A 59 -8.68 7.40 -2.90
C LEU A 59 -8.30 8.59 -2.01
N LEU A 60 -9.25 9.19 -1.30
CA LEU A 60 -8.94 10.21 -0.29
C LEU A 60 -8.02 9.65 0.80
N GLY A 61 -8.27 8.42 1.27
CA GLY A 61 -7.38 7.74 2.21
C GLY A 61 -5.95 7.58 1.67
N ARG A 62 -5.81 7.24 0.38
CA ARG A 62 -4.49 7.11 -0.28
C ARG A 62 -3.78 8.45 -0.49
N ILE A 63 -4.54 9.53 -0.70
CA ILE A 63 -3.97 10.88 -0.73
C ILE A 63 -3.44 11.28 0.66
N LEU A 64 -4.18 11.00 1.73
CA LEU A 64 -3.74 11.31 3.10
C LEU A 64 -2.47 10.52 3.48
N ASP A 65 -2.35 9.29 3.05
CA ASP A 65 -1.15 8.46 3.17
C ASP A 65 0.07 9.12 2.50
N GLY A 66 -0.07 9.61 1.27
CA GLY A 66 1.00 10.38 0.64
C GLY A 66 1.30 11.72 1.34
N VAL A 67 0.30 12.32 1.98
CA VAL A 67 0.43 13.59 2.73
C VAL A 67 1.21 13.39 4.02
N ASP A 68 0.98 12.30 4.77
CA ASP A 68 1.68 12.03 6.03
C ASP A 68 3.19 11.84 5.82
N GLY A 69 3.59 11.17 4.73
CA GLY A 69 4.99 11.03 4.34
C GLY A 69 5.65 12.40 4.07
N ILE A 70 4.93 13.36 3.45
CA ILE A 70 5.43 14.71 3.26
C ILE A 70 5.54 15.46 4.60
N ILE A 71 4.52 15.34 5.47
CA ILE A 71 4.55 15.96 6.81
C ILE A 71 5.73 15.40 7.61
N ALA A 72 5.93 14.08 7.65
CA ALA A 72 7.04 13.44 8.33
C ALA A 72 8.39 13.99 7.83
N ASN A 73 8.57 14.10 6.50
CA ASN A 73 9.79 14.64 5.89
C ASN A 73 10.03 16.12 6.23
N LYS A 74 8.98 16.94 6.42
CA LYS A 74 9.08 18.37 6.74
C LYS A 74 9.20 18.65 8.23
N THR A 75 8.82 17.68 9.09
CA THR A 75 8.82 17.86 10.56
C THR A 75 9.81 16.89 11.22
N ARG A 76 9.44 15.64 11.39
CA ARG A 76 10.28 14.61 12.02
C ARG A 76 9.94 13.23 11.46
N ILE A 77 10.92 12.58 10.86
CA ILE A 77 10.86 11.16 10.50
C ILE A 77 11.08 10.34 11.76
N THR A 78 10.22 9.34 12.01
CA THR A 78 10.35 8.40 13.14
C THR A 78 10.24 6.96 12.63
N GLU A 79 10.95 6.03 13.26
CA GLU A 79 10.87 4.60 12.94
C GLU A 79 9.46 4.06 13.16
N PHE A 80 8.80 4.49 14.24
CA PHE A 80 7.42 4.12 14.52
C PHE A 80 6.45 4.66 13.47
N GLY A 81 6.65 5.89 12.97
CA GLY A 81 5.86 6.47 11.87
C GLY A 81 5.96 5.61 10.61
N GLY A 82 7.18 5.25 10.20
CA GLY A 82 7.38 4.36 9.04
C GLY A 82 6.79 2.96 9.25
N PHE A 83 6.81 2.43 10.47
CA PHE A 83 6.20 1.14 10.80
C PHE A 83 4.67 1.18 10.64
N ILE A 84 3.99 2.17 11.24
CA ILE A 84 2.53 2.26 11.15
C ILE A 84 2.04 2.57 9.74
N ASP A 85 2.76 3.39 8.98
CA ASP A 85 2.52 3.70 7.58
C ASP A 85 2.39 2.41 6.76
N ILE A 86 3.41 1.55 6.80
CA ILE A 86 3.43 0.27 6.10
C ILE A 86 2.29 -0.66 6.59
N VAL A 87 2.07 -0.76 7.90
CA VAL A 87 1.02 -1.63 8.46
C VAL A 87 -0.36 -1.16 8.04
N PHE A 88 -0.61 0.16 8.08
CA PHE A 88 -1.91 0.74 7.70
C PHE A 88 -2.18 0.59 6.21
N ASP A 89 -1.14 0.66 5.37
CA ASP A 89 -1.25 0.39 3.94
C ASP A 89 -1.73 -1.04 3.66
N PHE A 90 -1.06 -2.05 4.23
CA PHE A 90 -1.45 -3.44 4.01
C PHE A 90 -2.85 -3.76 4.55
N ILE A 91 -3.23 -3.18 5.69
CA ILE A 91 -4.61 -3.29 6.21
C ILE A 91 -5.58 -2.66 5.21
N SER A 92 -5.33 -1.42 4.78
CA SER A 92 -6.20 -0.69 3.86
C SER A 92 -6.41 -1.42 2.54
N TYR A 93 -5.35 -2.01 1.98
CA TYR A 93 -5.43 -2.77 0.73
C TYR A 93 -6.21 -4.07 0.89
N SER A 94 -6.09 -4.75 2.03
CA SER A 94 -6.82 -6.00 2.29
C SER A 94 -8.31 -5.79 2.58
N LEU A 95 -8.69 -4.63 3.11
CA LEU A 95 -10.10 -4.31 3.39
C LEU A 95 -10.97 -4.29 2.12
N VAL A 96 -10.42 -3.87 0.97
CA VAL A 96 -11.20 -3.78 -0.27
C VAL A 96 -11.67 -5.17 -0.76
N PRO A 97 -10.79 -6.14 -1.06
CA PRO A 97 -11.26 -7.46 -1.47
C PRO A 97 -12.08 -8.17 -0.39
N LEU A 98 -11.76 -7.96 0.90
CA LEU A 98 -12.55 -8.50 2.00
C LEU A 98 -14.00 -7.98 1.98
N ALA A 99 -14.19 -6.67 1.73
CA ALA A 99 -15.53 -6.09 1.64
C ALA A 99 -16.33 -6.69 0.48
N PHE A 100 -15.73 -6.86 -0.70
CA PHE A 100 -16.39 -7.48 -1.85
C PHE A 100 -16.73 -8.95 -1.62
N ILE A 101 -15.90 -9.71 -0.88
CA ILE A 101 -16.20 -11.09 -0.47
C ILE A 101 -17.44 -11.12 0.43
N LEU A 102 -17.49 -10.23 1.43
CA LEU A 102 -18.57 -10.19 2.40
C LEU A 102 -19.87 -9.64 1.80
N ASN A 103 -19.76 -8.80 0.79
CA ASN A 103 -20.92 -8.25 0.09
C ASN A 103 -21.57 -9.26 -0.87
N ASP A 104 -20.78 -10.07 -1.56
CA ASP A 104 -21.24 -11.10 -2.48
C ASP A 104 -20.40 -12.38 -2.35
N ASN A 105 -21.04 -13.46 -1.88
CA ASN A 105 -20.37 -14.74 -1.66
C ASN A 105 -19.81 -15.38 -2.96
N SER A 106 -20.29 -14.98 -4.14
CA SER A 106 -19.72 -15.42 -5.42
C SER A 106 -18.25 -14.96 -5.62
N ASN A 107 -17.85 -13.93 -4.90
CA ASN A 107 -16.49 -13.37 -4.89
C ASN A 107 -15.52 -14.14 -3.96
N ALA A 108 -16.05 -15.06 -3.13
CA ALA A 108 -15.28 -15.66 -2.04
C ALA A 108 -14.00 -16.37 -2.51
N ILE A 109 -14.06 -17.16 -3.59
CA ILE A 109 -12.91 -17.93 -4.05
C ILE A 109 -11.78 -17.02 -4.51
N PHE A 110 -12.04 -16.14 -5.48
CA PHE A 110 -11.00 -15.31 -6.08
C PHE A 110 -10.53 -14.20 -5.13
N GLY A 111 -11.43 -13.67 -4.30
CA GLY A 111 -11.07 -12.71 -3.26
C GLY A 111 -10.17 -13.33 -2.18
N SER A 112 -10.44 -14.58 -1.76
CA SER A 112 -9.59 -15.29 -0.80
C SER A 112 -8.21 -15.63 -1.39
N ILE A 113 -8.14 -16.01 -2.67
CA ILE A 113 -6.86 -16.20 -3.38
C ILE A 113 -6.07 -14.89 -3.39
N LEU A 114 -6.73 -13.77 -3.69
CA LEU A 114 -6.07 -12.46 -3.67
C LEU A 114 -5.54 -12.10 -2.28
N LEU A 115 -6.32 -12.29 -1.22
CA LEU A 115 -5.86 -12.05 0.15
C LEU A 115 -4.67 -12.94 0.53
N ALA A 116 -4.67 -14.21 0.12
CA ALA A 116 -3.54 -15.12 0.34
C ALA A 116 -2.28 -14.63 -0.40
N THR A 117 -2.42 -14.12 -1.63
CA THR A 117 -1.28 -13.56 -2.39
C THR A 117 -0.80 -12.23 -1.81
N PHE A 118 -1.68 -11.42 -1.22
CA PHE A 118 -1.28 -10.24 -0.45
C PHE A 118 -0.43 -10.61 0.76
N PHE A 119 -0.82 -11.65 1.49
CA PHE A 119 -0.01 -12.16 2.59
C PHE A 119 1.38 -12.61 2.11
N GLY A 120 1.47 -13.34 0.99
CA GLY A 120 2.74 -13.75 0.39
C GLY A 120 3.62 -12.55 0.01
N THR A 121 3.07 -11.58 -0.70
CA THR A 121 3.84 -10.43 -1.17
C THR A 121 4.26 -9.49 -0.03
N SER A 122 3.42 -9.31 1.00
CA SER A 122 3.76 -8.53 2.19
C SER A 122 4.84 -9.22 3.04
N SER A 123 4.74 -10.55 3.23
CA SER A 123 5.74 -11.32 3.96
C SER A 123 7.11 -11.26 3.27
N ALA A 124 7.15 -11.36 1.93
CA ALA A 124 8.38 -11.22 1.16
C ALA A 124 8.97 -9.81 1.31
N PHE A 125 8.14 -8.76 1.27
CA PHE A 125 8.56 -7.38 1.49
C PHE A 125 9.18 -7.17 2.88
N PHE A 126 8.48 -7.60 3.93
CA PHE A 126 8.99 -7.49 5.31
C PHE A 126 10.24 -8.34 5.52
N GLY A 127 10.28 -9.56 4.96
CA GLY A 127 11.44 -10.43 5.03
C GLY A 127 12.69 -9.75 4.48
N ILE A 128 12.61 -9.19 3.27
CA ILE A 128 13.74 -8.47 2.68
C ILE A 128 14.13 -7.27 3.54
N ALA A 129 13.16 -6.46 3.99
CA ALA A 129 13.41 -5.28 4.81
C ALA A 129 14.18 -5.62 6.10
N ILE A 130 13.87 -6.74 6.74
CA ILE A 130 14.55 -7.22 7.96
C ILE A 130 15.99 -7.66 7.65
N PHE A 131 16.17 -8.49 6.64
CA PHE A 131 17.48 -9.09 6.35
C PHE A 131 18.42 -8.12 5.63
N GLU A 132 17.91 -7.27 4.74
CA GLU A 132 18.70 -6.27 4.05
C GLU A 132 19.19 -5.18 5.02
N ASN A 133 18.36 -4.74 5.96
CA ASN A 133 18.73 -3.75 6.96
C ASN A 133 19.93 -4.21 7.80
N ASN A 134 20.01 -5.50 8.13
CA ASN A 134 21.14 -6.07 8.87
C ASN A 134 22.46 -6.10 8.06
N LYS A 135 22.41 -6.27 6.73
CA LYS A 135 23.60 -6.23 5.85
C LYS A 135 23.94 -4.79 5.41
N PHE A 136 22.93 -3.96 5.16
CA PHE A 136 23.09 -2.60 4.61
C PHE A 136 23.60 -1.60 5.65
N ILE A 137 23.18 -1.70 6.91
CA ILE A 137 23.71 -0.89 8.03
C ILE A 137 25.23 -1.12 8.18
N LYS A 138 25.71 -2.33 7.85
CA LYS A 138 27.16 -2.63 7.86
C LYS A 138 27.93 -2.00 6.68
N ARG A 139 27.27 -1.68 5.56
CA ARG A 139 27.92 -1.18 4.34
C ARG A 139 27.74 0.31 4.06
N ASN A 140 26.64 0.94 4.47
CA ASN A 140 26.36 2.37 4.21
C ASN A 140 25.43 2.97 5.27
N PRO A 141 25.94 3.62 6.32
CA PRO A 141 25.11 4.17 7.40
C PRO A 141 24.19 5.34 7.00
N GLU A 142 24.33 5.89 5.80
CA GLU A 142 23.59 7.07 5.36
C GLU A 142 22.40 6.82 4.43
N LYS A 143 22.10 5.57 4.07
CA LYS A 143 21.00 5.24 3.15
C LYS A 143 19.99 4.28 3.79
N SER A 144 19.00 4.87 4.42
CA SER A 144 17.82 4.20 4.97
C SER A 144 16.86 3.75 3.86
N PHE A 145 16.36 2.53 3.92
CA PHE A 145 15.13 2.00 3.29
C PHE A 145 14.85 2.26 1.79
N TYR A 146 15.78 2.07 0.85
CA TYR A 146 15.50 2.56 -0.51
C TYR A 146 15.41 1.53 -1.65
N HIS A 147 15.34 0.22 -1.46
CA HIS A 147 15.31 -0.66 -2.65
C HIS A 147 14.52 -1.98 -2.56
N VAL A 148 13.48 -2.08 -1.78
CA VAL A 148 12.56 -3.24 -1.82
C VAL A 148 11.45 -3.06 -2.88
N GLY A 149 11.68 -2.23 -3.87
CA GLY A 149 10.74 -1.96 -4.94
C GLY A 149 10.82 -2.97 -6.08
N GLY A 150 10.17 -4.12 -5.96
CA GLY A 150 9.78 -4.94 -7.11
C GLY A 150 8.81 -4.18 -8.03
N PHE A 151 8.43 -4.76 -9.19
CA PHE A 151 7.45 -4.12 -10.07
C PHE A 151 6.08 -3.94 -9.40
N MET A 152 5.72 -4.82 -8.45
CA MET A 152 4.50 -4.73 -7.64
C MET A 152 4.66 -3.74 -6.50
N GLY A 153 4.24 -2.50 -6.75
CA GLY A 153 4.25 -1.40 -5.77
C GLY A 153 2.85 -0.86 -5.47
N GLY A 154 2.78 0.17 -4.62
CA GLY A 154 1.53 0.79 -4.16
C GLY A 154 0.67 1.33 -5.29
N ALA A 155 1.25 1.93 -6.32
CA ALA A 155 0.51 2.48 -7.46
C ALA A 155 -0.26 1.39 -8.24
N ILE A 156 0.36 0.24 -8.50
CA ILE A 156 -0.29 -0.89 -9.17
C ILE A 156 -1.40 -1.46 -8.27
N THR A 157 -1.15 -1.57 -6.98
CA THR A 157 -2.15 -2.02 -6.00
C THR A 157 -3.37 -1.11 -6.01
N ILE A 158 -3.18 0.21 -5.88
CA ILE A 158 -4.27 1.20 -5.92
C ILE A 158 -5.04 1.11 -7.25
N PHE A 159 -4.34 0.93 -8.36
CA PHE A 159 -4.96 0.79 -9.67
C PHE A 159 -5.90 -0.42 -9.74
N PHE A 160 -5.42 -1.63 -9.38
CA PHE A 160 -6.26 -2.84 -9.43
C PHE A 160 -7.41 -2.79 -8.44
N LEU A 161 -7.18 -2.27 -7.23
CA LEU A 161 -8.26 -2.07 -6.26
C LEU A 161 -9.30 -1.08 -6.79
N SER A 162 -8.88 0.03 -7.42
CA SER A 162 -9.81 0.99 -8.03
C SER A 162 -10.67 0.37 -9.13
N LEU A 163 -10.10 -0.55 -9.93
CA LEU A 163 -10.88 -1.29 -10.94
C LEU A 163 -11.99 -2.14 -10.34
N MET A 164 -11.80 -2.69 -9.13
CA MET A 164 -12.84 -3.48 -8.45
C MET A 164 -14.05 -2.61 -8.05
N PHE A 165 -13.83 -1.35 -7.66
CA PHE A 165 -14.91 -0.42 -7.38
C PHE A 165 -15.66 0.02 -8.65
N ILE A 166 -14.94 0.23 -9.76
CA ILE A 166 -15.52 0.71 -11.02
C ILE A 166 -16.28 -0.40 -11.74
N PHE A 167 -15.80 -1.64 -11.65
CA PHE A 167 -16.34 -2.81 -12.31
C PHE A 167 -16.61 -3.94 -11.32
N PRO A 168 -17.51 -3.76 -10.34
CA PRO A 168 -17.78 -4.75 -9.29
C PRO A 168 -18.23 -6.10 -9.86
N GLU A 169 -18.96 -6.11 -10.97
CA GLU A 169 -19.39 -7.32 -11.68
C GLU A 169 -18.22 -8.13 -12.28
N LYS A 170 -17.05 -7.52 -12.45
CA LYS A 170 -15.81 -8.17 -12.94
C LYS A 170 -14.81 -8.44 -11.82
N PHE A 171 -15.25 -8.33 -10.56
CA PHE A 171 -14.37 -8.51 -9.40
C PHE A 171 -13.53 -9.79 -9.51
N ASN A 172 -14.15 -10.94 -9.81
CA ASN A 172 -13.48 -12.22 -9.88
C ASN A 172 -12.35 -12.25 -10.92
N LEU A 173 -12.57 -11.66 -12.10
CA LEU A 173 -11.56 -11.57 -13.15
C LEU A 173 -10.40 -10.63 -12.72
N ILE A 174 -10.74 -9.48 -12.16
CA ILE A 174 -9.75 -8.49 -11.70
C ILE A 174 -8.93 -9.10 -10.55
N ALA A 175 -9.57 -9.76 -9.58
CA ALA A 175 -8.92 -10.43 -8.47
C ALA A 175 -7.97 -11.54 -8.94
N LEU A 176 -8.38 -12.35 -9.93
CA LEU A 176 -7.52 -13.39 -10.51
C LEU A 176 -6.27 -12.80 -11.17
N ILE A 177 -6.44 -11.81 -12.04
CA ILE A 177 -5.31 -11.15 -12.73
C ILE A 177 -4.37 -10.53 -11.69
N PHE A 178 -4.92 -9.82 -10.72
CA PHE A 178 -4.13 -9.17 -9.68
C PHE A 178 -3.40 -10.19 -8.79
N SER A 179 -4.03 -11.32 -8.48
CA SER A 179 -3.38 -12.42 -7.74
C SER A 179 -2.17 -12.99 -8.48
N VAL A 180 -2.29 -13.18 -9.80
CA VAL A 180 -1.16 -13.63 -10.63
C VAL A 180 -0.01 -12.62 -10.57
N LEU A 181 -0.30 -11.33 -10.67
CA LEU A 181 0.72 -10.29 -10.56
C LEU A 181 1.37 -10.25 -9.16
N CYS A 182 0.59 -10.45 -8.10
CA CYS A 182 1.12 -10.55 -6.73
C CYS A 182 2.06 -11.76 -6.57
N ILE A 183 1.71 -12.91 -7.17
CA ILE A 183 2.58 -14.09 -7.17
C ILE A 183 3.89 -13.78 -7.90
N LEU A 184 3.82 -13.21 -9.10
CA LEU A 184 5.00 -12.82 -9.87
C LEU A 184 5.89 -11.84 -9.11
N GLY A 185 5.28 -10.83 -8.44
CA GLY A 185 6.01 -9.90 -7.61
C GLY A 185 6.64 -10.56 -6.37
N THR A 186 6.00 -11.58 -5.81
CA THR A 186 6.57 -12.38 -4.71
C THR A 186 7.78 -13.18 -5.20
N ILE A 187 7.67 -13.83 -6.35
CA ILE A 187 8.77 -14.59 -6.98
C ILE A 187 9.95 -13.65 -7.27
N GLU A 188 9.70 -12.48 -7.86
CA GLU A 188 10.73 -11.46 -8.11
C GLU A 188 11.48 -11.10 -6.82
N ARG A 189 10.74 -10.86 -5.72
CA ARG A 189 11.35 -10.55 -4.41
C ARG A 189 12.17 -11.70 -3.84
N ILE A 190 11.72 -12.95 -4.00
CA ILE A 190 12.47 -14.13 -3.57
C ILE A 190 13.80 -14.22 -4.34
N PHE A 191 13.79 -14.05 -5.68
CA PHE A 191 15.00 -14.03 -6.48
C PHE A 191 15.94 -12.88 -6.09
N TYR A 192 15.40 -11.69 -5.87
CA TYR A 192 16.18 -10.55 -5.39
C TYR A 192 16.83 -10.84 -4.03
N ALA A 193 16.06 -11.40 -3.09
CA ALA A 193 16.56 -11.79 -1.78
C ALA A 193 17.68 -12.84 -1.89
N TYR A 194 17.52 -13.84 -2.76
CA TYR A 194 18.54 -14.86 -3.01
C TYR A 194 19.87 -14.22 -3.48
N ILE A 195 19.80 -13.34 -4.47
CA ILE A 195 20.99 -12.67 -4.99
C ILE A 195 21.70 -11.82 -3.92
N ILE A 196 20.93 -11.09 -3.08
CA ILE A 196 21.52 -10.17 -2.09
C ILE A 196 21.98 -10.89 -0.82
N LEU A 197 21.21 -11.87 -0.37
CA LEU A 197 21.46 -12.53 0.91
C LEU A 197 22.46 -13.69 0.81
N ASP A 198 22.57 -14.34 -0.34
CA ASP A 198 23.45 -15.49 -0.59
C ASP A 198 24.78 -15.09 -1.25
N SER A 199 24.96 -13.81 -1.62
CA SER A 199 26.24 -13.28 -2.11
C SER A 199 27.16 -12.93 -0.92
N ASP A 200 27.87 -13.95 -0.41
CA ASP A 200 29.03 -13.77 0.48
C ASP A 200 30.32 -13.58 -0.31
#